data_cd982c8e655b361ce3dbf5636b9df20e
#
_entry.id   cd982c8e655b361ce3dbf5636b9df20e
#
_cell.length_a   1.000
_cell.length_b   1.000
_cell.length_c   1.000
_cell.angle_alpha   90.00
_cell.angle_beta   90.00
_cell.angle_gamma   90.00
#
_symmetry.space_group_name_H-M   'P 1'
#
loop_
_entity.id
_entity.type
_entity.pdbx_description
1 polymer ?
#
loop_
_entity_poly.entity_id
_entity_poly.type
_entity_poly.pdbx_seq_one_letter_code
_entity_poly.pdbx_strand_id
1 'polypeptide(L)'
;MSKIAIRINPADIVAVALEPLAKGTTVTLEAMEGAPEETVTLQEDITAGHKFALRDIKKDEHVIKYGYAIGAASQDIKKGEHVHTHNIHTLLSEKFEYTYDEANAKKAYDSWFKETEGLRKNVPTVKVYKRDDGRVGIRNEIWIVPLVGCVNKISENLANWANGKFLGGEPGPKTDGGLEGVFAWTHPYGCSQMGGDKETTAVILSDLVKHPNAGGVLVVSLGCEENNIPYFKQFLGEYDENRVKFITTQDFSDELGEAKKILTGLVDYVSKFKREDAPLTDVVLGMKCGGSDGMSGITANALIGRVCDAMTGMGGRVMLTEVPEMFGAEQMLMNRCVDKKRFDETVKLINGFKDYYARHNQVCYENPSPGNKAGGITTLEDKSLGCVQKGGKAPVTGVLKYGERLTEKGLTLLEGPGNDIVASTDLTAAGANLILFSTGRGTPLGAPAPTIKISSNHPLAEKKAGWIDFDAARLLDEPSDKVRDALLEQICDICSGKAQAKNETNGYREIAIFKDGVTL
;
A
#
# COMPACT_ATOMS: atom_id res chain seq x y z
N MET A 1 8.83 0.97 34.21
CA MET A 1 7.86 2.04 33.89
C MET A 1 7.54 1.92 32.40
N SER A 2 6.29 2.12 32.01
CA SER A 2 5.94 2.17 30.58
C SER A 2 6.69 3.32 29.91
N LYS A 3 7.15 3.10 28.68
CA LYS A 3 7.84 4.11 27.87
C LYS A 3 6.82 5.15 27.41
N ILE A 4 6.95 6.41 27.85
CA ILE A 4 6.01 7.50 27.55
C ILE A 4 6.43 8.36 26.35
N ALA A 5 7.67 8.24 25.90
CA ALA A 5 8.20 8.89 24.69
C ALA A 5 9.33 8.09 24.07
N ILE A 6 9.64 8.35 22.80
CA ILE A 6 10.66 7.63 22.04
C ILE A 6 11.52 8.58 21.20
N ARG A 7 12.86 8.38 21.23
CA ARG A 7 13.81 8.83 20.22
C ARG A 7 13.99 7.68 19.23
N ILE A 8 13.93 7.94 17.93
CA ILE A 8 13.91 6.90 16.89
C ILE A 8 15.32 6.59 16.39
N ASN A 9 16.14 7.63 16.22
CA ASN A 9 17.51 7.52 15.73
C ASN A 9 18.47 8.27 16.67
N PRO A 10 19.71 7.80 16.88
CA PRO A 10 20.66 8.50 17.75
C PRO A 10 20.93 9.97 17.32
N ALA A 11 20.81 10.30 16.04
CA ALA A 11 21.00 11.66 15.52
C ALA A 11 19.77 12.57 15.71
N ASP A 12 18.63 12.04 16.17
CA ASP A 12 17.41 12.82 16.32
C ASP A 12 17.56 13.89 17.42
N ILE A 13 17.09 15.10 17.11
CA ILE A 13 17.02 16.23 18.05
C ILE A 13 15.61 16.50 18.54
N VAL A 14 14.69 15.61 18.20
CA VAL A 14 13.32 15.57 18.70
C VAL A 14 12.97 14.16 19.17
N ALA A 15 12.04 14.06 20.13
CA ALA A 15 11.41 12.80 20.51
C ALA A 15 9.90 12.87 20.30
N VAL A 16 9.24 11.72 20.19
CA VAL A 16 7.79 11.60 19.98
C VAL A 16 7.14 11.12 21.27
N ALA A 17 6.08 11.82 21.69
CA ALA A 17 5.25 11.42 22.81
C ALA A 17 4.37 10.22 22.43
N LEU A 18 4.39 9.15 23.22
CA LEU A 18 3.59 7.94 22.98
C LEU A 18 2.19 8.04 23.59
N GLU A 19 2.01 8.94 24.56
CA GLU A 19 0.76 9.27 25.21
C GLU A 19 0.69 10.79 25.41
N PRO A 20 -0.47 11.38 25.79
CA PRO A 20 -0.55 12.80 26.12
C PRO A 20 0.29 13.12 27.36
N LEU A 21 1.19 14.10 27.25
CA LEU A 21 2.11 14.51 28.31
C LEU A 21 1.83 15.96 28.71
N ALA A 22 1.67 16.22 30.01
CA ALA A 22 1.41 17.57 30.52
C ALA A 22 2.72 18.39 30.62
N LYS A 23 2.60 19.71 30.52
CA LYS A 23 3.67 20.66 30.84
C LYS A 23 4.28 20.35 32.22
N GLY A 24 5.60 20.41 32.29
CA GLY A 24 6.36 20.11 33.53
C GLY A 24 6.67 18.63 33.72
N THR A 25 6.13 17.72 32.91
CA THR A 25 6.50 16.30 32.93
C THR A 25 7.96 16.16 32.57
N THR A 26 8.71 15.40 33.38
CA THR A 26 10.09 15.01 33.07
C THR A 26 10.08 13.65 32.38
N VAL A 27 10.50 13.64 31.13
CA VAL A 27 10.59 12.44 30.28
C VAL A 27 12.01 11.91 30.29
N THR A 28 12.18 10.60 30.53
CA THR A 28 13.47 9.90 30.37
C THR A 28 13.44 9.12 29.07
N LEU A 29 14.38 9.42 28.18
CA LEU A 29 14.63 8.67 26.94
C LEU A 29 15.72 7.65 27.18
N GLU A 30 15.43 6.37 26.91
CA GLU A 30 16.38 5.28 27.07
C GLU A 30 17.64 5.48 26.23
N ALA A 31 18.77 5.00 26.74
CA ALA A 31 20.01 4.92 25.97
C ALA A 31 19.82 3.99 24.77
N MET A 32 20.43 4.36 23.65
CA MET A 32 20.53 3.54 22.44
C MET A 32 21.95 3.60 21.90
N GLU A 33 22.33 2.68 21.00
CA GLU A 33 23.65 2.71 20.37
C GLU A 33 23.86 4.07 19.66
N GLY A 34 24.88 4.80 20.11
CA GLY A 34 25.20 6.14 19.60
C GLY A 34 24.49 7.31 20.31
N ALA A 35 23.60 7.06 21.29
CA ALA A 35 23.00 8.12 22.09
C ALA A 35 22.79 7.67 23.56
N PRO A 36 23.25 8.47 24.54
CA PRO A 36 23.06 8.15 25.97
C PRO A 36 21.60 8.33 26.38
N GLU A 37 21.29 7.82 27.59
CA GLU A 37 20.07 8.18 28.31
C GLU A 37 20.00 9.70 28.49
N GLU A 38 18.83 10.27 28.27
CA GLU A 38 18.59 11.71 28.35
C GLU A 38 17.27 12.03 29.03
N THR A 39 17.26 13.07 29.86
CA THR A 39 16.05 13.59 30.48
C THR A 39 15.67 14.95 29.92
N VAL A 40 14.37 15.15 29.71
CA VAL A 40 13.82 16.41 29.20
C VAL A 40 12.58 16.77 30.01
N THR A 41 12.53 17.99 30.55
CA THR A 41 11.32 18.54 31.19
C THR A 41 10.54 19.33 30.16
N LEU A 42 9.27 18.97 29.93
CA LEU A 42 8.42 19.58 28.92
C LEU A 42 8.01 21.00 29.31
N GLN A 43 8.06 21.92 28.35
CA GLN A 43 7.69 23.33 28.52
C GLN A 43 6.22 23.59 28.19
N GLU A 44 5.56 22.65 27.50
CA GLU A 44 4.18 22.72 27.03
C GLU A 44 3.50 21.34 27.15
N ASP A 45 2.19 21.30 26.99
CA ASP A 45 1.45 20.05 26.84
C ASP A 45 1.76 19.45 25.47
N ILE A 46 2.09 18.15 25.41
CA ILE A 46 2.41 17.43 24.17
C ILE A 46 1.37 16.35 23.95
N THR A 47 0.66 16.44 22.84
CA THR A 47 -0.33 15.42 22.42
C THR A 47 0.38 14.14 21.98
N ALA A 48 -0.24 12.98 22.15
CA ALA A 48 0.28 11.70 21.64
C ALA A 48 0.57 11.77 20.14
N GLY A 49 1.71 11.21 19.71
CA GLY A 49 2.20 11.27 18.34
C GLY A 49 2.93 12.56 17.96
N HIS A 50 2.86 13.61 18.80
CA HIS A 50 3.56 14.86 18.57
C HIS A 50 4.99 14.85 19.10
N LYS A 51 5.81 15.80 18.61
CA LYS A 51 7.24 15.91 18.89
C LYS A 51 7.54 17.03 19.88
N PHE A 52 8.60 16.83 20.66
CA PHE A 52 9.21 17.88 21.48
C PHE A 52 10.74 17.90 21.28
N ALA A 53 11.34 19.08 21.47
CA ALA A 53 12.76 19.29 21.25
C ALA A 53 13.60 18.67 22.39
N LEU A 54 14.69 17.97 22.02
CA LEU A 54 15.67 17.39 22.95
C LEU A 54 16.74 18.38 23.39
N ARG A 55 16.96 19.42 22.61
CA ARG A 55 17.90 20.53 22.87
C ARG A 55 17.34 21.82 22.30
N ASP A 56 17.99 22.93 22.60
CA ASP A 56 17.70 24.19 21.92
C ASP A 56 18.00 24.04 20.43
N ILE A 57 17.10 24.53 19.57
CA ILE A 57 17.18 24.54 18.12
C ILE A 57 17.10 26.00 17.68
N LYS A 58 18.05 26.45 16.88
CA LYS A 58 18.07 27.83 16.38
C LYS A 58 17.19 27.99 15.15
N LYS A 59 16.71 29.21 14.94
CA LYS A 59 16.05 29.55 13.67
C LYS A 59 16.93 29.16 12.49
N ASP A 60 16.28 28.63 11.44
CA ASP A 60 16.89 28.11 10.20
C ASP A 60 17.76 26.84 10.40
N GLU A 61 17.85 26.30 11.61
CA GLU A 61 18.50 25.02 11.87
C GLU A 61 17.60 23.86 11.43
N HIS A 62 18.19 22.82 10.83
CA HIS A 62 17.47 21.62 10.42
C HIS A 62 16.99 20.84 11.63
N VAL A 63 15.71 20.46 11.64
CA VAL A 63 15.12 19.58 12.63
C VAL A 63 15.27 18.14 12.17
N ILE A 64 15.96 17.32 12.97
CA ILE A 64 16.31 15.94 12.61
C ILE A 64 15.39 14.95 13.30
N LYS A 65 14.78 14.03 12.51
CA LYS A 65 14.00 12.87 12.95
C LYS A 65 14.26 11.72 11.97
N TYR A 66 14.30 10.49 12.44
CA TYR A 66 14.73 9.32 11.66
C TYR A 66 16.18 9.41 11.15
N GLY A 67 17.01 10.29 11.73
CA GLY A 67 18.35 10.58 11.26
C GLY A 67 18.43 11.53 10.04
N TYR A 68 17.31 12.11 9.60
CA TYR A 68 17.20 13.00 8.45
C TYR A 68 16.48 14.30 8.82
N ALA A 69 16.69 15.35 8.02
CA ALA A 69 15.97 16.61 8.19
C ALA A 69 14.48 16.45 7.84
N ILE A 70 13.61 16.80 8.79
CA ILE A 70 12.15 16.84 8.57
C ILE A 70 11.65 18.28 8.28
N GLY A 71 12.56 19.23 8.12
CA GLY A 71 12.29 20.65 7.91
C GLY A 71 13.34 21.50 8.61
N ALA A 72 13.14 22.83 8.60
CA ALA A 72 13.94 23.79 9.35
C ALA A 72 13.09 24.58 10.33
N ALA A 73 13.68 25.00 11.46
CA ALA A 73 13.02 25.80 12.45
C ALA A 73 12.71 27.21 11.90
N SER A 74 11.45 27.67 12.01
CA SER A 74 11.06 29.02 11.58
C SER A 74 11.37 30.10 12.64
N GLN A 75 11.69 29.67 13.87
CA GLN A 75 12.07 30.49 15.02
C GLN A 75 12.94 29.65 15.97
N ASP A 76 13.55 30.30 16.98
CA ASP A 76 14.25 29.58 18.05
C ASP A 76 13.25 28.69 18.81
N ILE A 77 13.62 27.43 19.05
CA ILE A 77 12.83 26.43 19.81
C ILE A 77 13.68 26.00 21.02
N LYS A 78 13.09 26.02 22.20
CA LYS A 78 13.79 25.60 23.42
C LYS A 78 13.66 24.12 23.70
N LYS A 79 14.63 23.55 24.42
CA LYS A 79 14.55 22.17 24.92
C LYS A 79 13.22 21.95 25.70
N GLY A 80 12.48 20.92 25.33
CA GLY A 80 11.19 20.57 25.91
C GLY A 80 9.96 21.28 25.31
N GLU A 81 10.15 22.19 24.36
CA GLU A 81 9.05 22.82 23.63
C GLU A 81 8.47 21.89 22.55
N HIS A 82 7.20 22.07 22.25
CA HIS A 82 6.48 21.38 21.19
C HIS A 82 7.05 21.77 19.81
N VAL A 83 7.35 20.77 18.98
CA VAL A 83 7.84 20.96 17.60
C VAL A 83 6.76 20.57 16.61
N HIS A 84 6.16 21.56 15.93
CA HIS A 84 5.07 21.35 14.99
C HIS A 84 4.99 22.48 13.94
N THR A 85 3.91 22.53 13.17
CA THR A 85 3.69 23.47 12.06
C THR A 85 3.79 24.96 12.41
N HIS A 86 3.72 25.34 13.69
CA HIS A 86 3.88 26.70 14.15
C HIS A 86 5.35 27.17 14.22
N ASN A 87 6.30 26.26 14.28
CA ASN A 87 7.72 26.56 14.46
C ASN A 87 8.68 25.75 13.56
N ILE A 88 8.14 25.01 12.57
CA ILE A 88 8.91 24.30 11.55
C ILE A 88 8.30 24.49 10.15
N HIS A 89 9.14 24.62 9.12
CA HIS A 89 8.73 24.69 7.72
C HIS A 89 9.48 23.65 6.87
N THR A 90 8.91 23.31 5.70
CA THR A 90 9.50 22.37 4.74
C THR A 90 10.78 22.92 4.11
N LEU A 91 11.71 22.03 3.80
CA LEU A 91 12.91 22.29 2.99
C LEU A 91 12.72 21.88 1.53
N LEU A 92 11.57 21.24 1.20
CA LEU A 92 11.31 20.80 -0.15
C LEU A 92 11.16 22.00 -1.08
N SER A 93 11.96 21.98 -2.12
CA SER A 93 11.91 22.91 -3.23
C SER A 93 11.67 22.12 -4.53
N GLU A 94 12.28 22.53 -5.63
CA GLU A 94 12.19 21.88 -6.92
C GLU A 94 12.93 20.51 -6.97
N LYS A 95 13.21 20.02 -8.15
CA LYS A 95 13.95 18.78 -8.38
C LYS A 95 15.36 18.84 -7.80
N PHE A 96 15.82 17.72 -7.27
CA PHE A 96 17.18 17.54 -6.82
C PHE A 96 17.98 16.68 -7.82
N GLU A 97 19.28 16.91 -7.86
CA GLU A 97 20.24 16.01 -8.47
C GLU A 97 20.71 14.99 -7.44
N TYR A 98 20.77 13.73 -7.82
CA TYR A 98 21.16 12.64 -6.95
C TYR A 98 22.36 11.91 -7.53
N THR A 99 23.24 11.42 -6.66
CA THR A 99 24.44 10.68 -7.06
C THR A 99 24.35 9.24 -6.52
N TYR A 100 24.60 8.26 -7.39
CA TYR A 100 24.69 6.86 -7.00
C TYR A 100 25.99 6.59 -6.24
N ASP A 101 25.87 6.04 -5.04
CA ASP A 101 26.99 5.57 -4.23
C ASP A 101 26.94 4.03 -4.17
N GLU A 102 27.69 3.39 -5.07
CA GLU A 102 27.76 1.94 -5.19
C GLU A 102 28.28 1.27 -3.91
N ALA A 103 29.26 1.88 -3.25
CA ALA A 103 29.84 1.33 -2.02
C ALA A 103 28.84 1.32 -0.88
N ASN A 104 28.06 2.39 -0.74
CA ASN A 104 27.01 2.49 0.26
C ASN A 104 25.85 1.53 -0.05
N ALA A 105 25.43 1.45 -1.31
CA ALA A 105 24.40 0.50 -1.75
C ALA A 105 24.79 -0.96 -1.48
N LYS A 106 26.05 -1.32 -1.78
CA LYS A 106 26.58 -2.65 -1.48
C LYS A 106 26.60 -2.92 0.03
N LYS A 107 27.03 -1.98 0.85
CA LYS A 107 27.03 -2.11 2.31
C LYS A 107 25.62 -2.33 2.85
N ALA A 108 24.64 -1.58 2.35
CA ALA A 108 23.24 -1.74 2.73
C ALA A 108 22.71 -3.12 2.36
N TYR A 109 23.01 -3.59 1.14
CA TYR A 109 22.66 -4.94 0.67
C TYR A 109 23.28 -6.04 1.55
N ASP A 110 24.58 -5.97 1.82
CA ASP A 110 25.31 -6.98 2.62
C ASP A 110 24.74 -7.06 4.05
N SER A 111 24.39 -5.91 4.66
CA SER A 111 23.76 -5.85 5.99
C SER A 111 22.39 -6.52 5.98
N TRP A 112 21.51 -6.12 5.07
CA TRP A 112 20.18 -6.72 4.90
C TRP A 112 20.26 -8.22 4.61
N PHE A 113 21.16 -8.63 3.71
CA PHE A 113 21.35 -10.04 3.36
C PHE A 113 21.75 -10.90 4.56
N LYS A 114 22.62 -10.39 5.43
CA LYS A 114 23.02 -11.05 6.67
C LYS A 114 21.88 -11.11 7.69
N GLU A 115 21.16 -10.00 7.89
CA GLU A 115 20.05 -9.91 8.83
C GLU A 115 18.89 -10.85 8.49
N THR A 116 18.68 -11.12 7.20
CA THR A 116 17.60 -11.99 6.70
C THR A 116 18.02 -13.46 6.48
N GLU A 117 19.26 -13.84 6.80
CA GLU A 117 19.78 -15.20 6.54
C GLU A 117 18.90 -16.30 7.16
N GLY A 118 18.48 -16.12 8.41
CA GLY A 118 17.65 -17.10 9.13
C GLY A 118 16.28 -17.33 8.50
N LEU A 119 15.72 -16.31 7.83
CA LEU A 119 14.39 -16.36 7.22
C LEU A 119 14.36 -17.22 5.94
N ARG A 120 15.47 -17.29 5.21
CA ARG A 120 15.58 -18.07 3.96
C ARG A 120 15.38 -19.57 4.15
N LYS A 121 15.67 -20.07 5.35
CA LYS A 121 15.60 -21.51 5.69
C LYS A 121 14.20 -21.96 6.07
N ASN A 122 13.31 -21.05 6.43
CA ASN A 122 12.00 -21.33 7.01
C ASN A 122 10.89 -20.55 6.29
N VAL A 123 10.75 -20.76 4.98
CA VAL A 123 9.68 -20.15 4.20
C VAL A 123 8.33 -20.80 4.56
N PRO A 124 7.35 -20.04 5.05
CA PRO A 124 6.02 -20.59 5.37
C PRO A 124 5.35 -21.17 4.13
N THR A 125 4.58 -22.24 4.33
CA THR A 125 3.69 -22.82 3.32
C THR A 125 2.28 -22.28 3.48
N VAL A 126 1.66 -21.88 2.38
CA VAL A 126 0.27 -21.40 2.30
C VAL A 126 -0.52 -22.23 1.28
N LYS A 127 -1.85 -22.22 1.40
CA LYS A 127 -2.73 -22.91 0.46
C LYS A 127 -3.33 -21.90 -0.53
N VAL A 128 -2.99 -22.03 -1.80
CA VAL A 128 -3.32 -21.09 -2.88
C VAL A 128 -3.96 -21.78 -4.08
N TYR A 129 -4.50 -21.02 -4.99
CA TYR A 129 -4.95 -21.49 -6.30
C TYR A 129 -3.85 -21.28 -7.32
N LYS A 130 -3.27 -22.35 -7.84
CA LYS A 130 -2.30 -22.27 -8.93
C LYS A 130 -3.00 -21.99 -10.26
N ARG A 131 -2.45 -21.07 -11.03
CA ARG A 131 -2.93 -20.72 -12.36
C ARG A 131 -2.02 -21.31 -13.42
N ASP A 132 -2.55 -21.53 -14.63
CA ASP A 132 -1.82 -22.16 -15.72
C ASP A 132 -0.57 -21.36 -16.17
N ASP A 133 -0.57 -20.05 -15.91
CA ASP A 133 0.57 -19.15 -16.17
C ASP A 133 1.64 -19.16 -15.07
N GLY A 134 1.52 -20.06 -14.09
CA GLY A 134 2.46 -20.23 -12.99
C GLY A 134 2.28 -19.24 -11.83
N ARG A 135 1.35 -18.28 -11.91
CA ARG A 135 1.01 -17.38 -10.81
C ARG A 135 0.06 -18.06 -9.82
N VAL A 136 -0.05 -17.48 -8.62
CA VAL A 136 -0.94 -18.00 -7.59
C VAL A 136 -2.00 -16.96 -7.22
N GLY A 137 -3.24 -17.42 -7.01
CA GLY A 137 -4.31 -16.64 -6.40
C GLY A 137 -4.54 -17.06 -4.95
N ILE A 138 -4.75 -16.12 -4.05
CA ILE A 138 -5.18 -16.39 -2.67
C ILE A 138 -6.70 -16.37 -2.54
N ARG A 139 -7.38 -16.05 -3.65
CA ARG A 139 -8.84 -16.12 -3.83
C ARG A 139 -9.14 -16.79 -5.16
N ASN A 140 -10.38 -17.31 -5.27
CA ASN A 140 -10.90 -17.93 -6.49
C ASN A 140 -12.29 -17.35 -6.79
N GLU A 141 -12.28 -16.07 -7.11
CA GLU A 141 -13.49 -15.28 -7.33
C GLU A 141 -13.83 -15.20 -8.83
N ILE A 142 -15.07 -14.87 -9.17
CA ILE A 142 -15.42 -14.38 -10.49
C ILE A 142 -15.50 -12.86 -10.43
N TRP A 143 -14.74 -12.20 -11.29
CA TRP A 143 -14.75 -10.76 -11.40
C TRP A 143 -15.55 -10.31 -12.63
N ILE A 144 -16.49 -9.39 -12.42
CA ILE A 144 -17.24 -8.73 -13.49
C ILE A 144 -16.58 -7.37 -13.71
N VAL A 145 -16.02 -7.17 -14.90
CA VAL A 145 -15.26 -5.96 -15.23
C VAL A 145 -16.03 -5.19 -16.31
N PRO A 146 -16.76 -4.13 -15.93
CA PRO A 146 -17.38 -3.23 -16.91
C PRO A 146 -16.30 -2.46 -17.67
N LEU A 147 -16.42 -2.34 -18.98
CA LEU A 147 -15.53 -1.50 -19.80
C LEU A 147 -15.94 -0.03 -19.79
N VAL A 148 -17.15 0.26 -19.34
CA VAL A 148 -17.73 1.61 -19.26
C VAL A 148 -18.68 1.74 -18.07
N GLY A 149 -18.72 2.92 -17.47
CA GLY A 149 -19.58 3.19 -16.31
C GLY A 149 -21.08 2.99 -16.56
N CYS A 150 -21.53 3.06 -17.80
CA CYS A 150 -22.95 2.88 -18.18
C CYS A 150 -23.49 1.47 -17.81
N VAL A 151 -22.65 0.44 -17.76
CA VAL A 151 -23.06 -0.93 -17.44
C VAL A 151 -22.73 -1.35 -15.99
N ASN A 152 -22.37 -0.40 -15.13
CA ASN A 152 -22.05 -0.65 -13.73
C ASN A 152 -23.19 -1.35 -12.99
N LYS A 153 -24.41 -0.85 -13.11
CA LYS A 153 -25.59 -1.43 -12.41
C LYS A 153 -25.97 -2.81 -12.91
N ILE A 154 -25.82 -3.06 -14.20
CA ILE A 154 -25.97 -4.41 -14.79
C ILE A 154 -24.95 -5.36 -14.15
N SER A 155 -23.69 -4.94 -14.04
CA SER A 155 -22.60 -5.72 -13.46
C SER A 155 -22.82 -6.03 -11.97
N GLU A 156 -23.25 -5.04 -11.17
CA GLU A 156 -23.62 -5.22 -9.76
C GLU A 156 -24.80 -6.20 -9.59
N ASN A 157 -25.86 -6.04 -10.39
CA ASN A 157 -27.03 -6.92 -10.36
C ASN A 157 -26.65 -8.37 -10.69
N LEU A 158 -25.77 -8.59 -11.66
CA LEU A 158 -25.26 -9.89 -12.03
C LEU A 158 -24.42 -10.52 -10.91
N ALA A 159 -23.56 -9.76 -10.26
CA ALA A 159 -22.77 -10.22 -9.12
C ALA A 159 -23.68 -10.63 -7.95
N ASN A 160 -24.65 -9.80 -7.60
CA ASN A 160 -25.61 -10.08 -6.53
C ASN A 160 -26.45 -11.33 -6.84
N TRP A 161 -26.94 -11.46 -8.07
CA TRP A 161 -27.68 -12.63 -8.52
C TRP A 161 -26.84 -13.91 -8.40
N ALA A 162 -25.58 -13.86 -8.84
CA ALA A 162 -24.70 -15.03 -8.82
C ALA A 162 -24.35 -15.45 -7.38
N ASN A 163 -24.01 -14.50 -6.51
CA ASN A 163 -23.78 -14.76 -5.09
C ASN A 163 -25.03 -15.36 -4.42
N GLY A 164 -26.20 -14.80 -4.67
CA GLY A 164 -27.46 -15.35 -4.13
C GLY A 164 -27.74 -16.78 -4.62
N LYS A 165 -27.56 -17.03 -5.91
CA LYS A 165 -27.86 -18.33 -6.53
C LYS A 165 -26.87 -19.43 -6.15
N PHE A 166 -25.59 -19.16 -6.14
CA PHE A 166 -24.53 -20.17 -6.03
C PHE A 166 -23.88 -20.25 -4.65
N LEU A 167 -23.98 -19.18 -3.84
CA LEU A 167 -23.35 -19.06 -2.53
C LEU A 167 -24.33 -18.76 -1.40
N GLY A 168 -25.63 -18.75 -1.67
CA GLY A 168 -26.66 -18.45 -0.66
C GLY A 168 -26.60 -16.98 -0.16
N GLY A 169 -25.90 -16.10 -0.88
CA GLY A 169 -25.69 -14.71 -0.49
C GLY A 169 -24.48 -14.47 0.43
N GLU A 170 -23.71 -15.50 0.72
CA GLU A 170 -22.56 -15.45 1.64
C GLU A 170 -21.23 -15.74 0.91
N PRO A 171 -20.69 -14.78 0.14
CA PRO A 171 -19.37 -14.94 -0.48
C PRO A 171 -18.28 -14.89 0.59
N GLY A 172 -17.23 -15.70 0.39
CA GLY A 172 -16.07 -15.72 1.28
C GLY A 172 -15.09 -16.82 0.92
N PRO A 173 -13.85 -16.76 1.45
CA PRO A 173 -12.83 -17.74 1.17
C PRO A 173 -13.20 -19.12 1.73
N LYS A 174 -12.67 -20.14 1.05
CA LYS A 174 -12.87 -21.55 1.40
C LYS A 174 -11.52 -22.24 1.54
N THR A 175 -11.38 -23.09 2.54
CA THR A 175 -10.13 -23.83 2.78
C THR A 175 -9.89 -24.94 1.75
N ASP A 176 -10.96 -25.49 1.18
CA ASP A 176 -10.90 -26.64 0.25
C ASP A 176 -10.89 -26.22 -1.23
N GLY A 177 -11.33 -25.00 -1.51
CA GLY A 177 -11.42 -24.45 -2.87
C GLY A 177 -12.85 -24.37 -3.41
N GLY A 178 -12.97 -24.08 -4.71
CA GLY A 178 -14.21 -23.78 -5.40
C GLY A 178 -14.49 -22.27 -5.47
N LEU A 179 -15.69 -21.88 -5.91
CA LEU A 179 -16.10 -20.48 -6.01
C LEU A 179 -16.16 -19.82 -4.62
N GLU A 180 -15.51 -18.65 -4.49
CA GLU A 180 -15.46 -17.88 -3.23
C GLU A 180 -16.30 -16.59 -3.26
N GLY A 181 -16.66 -16.11 -4.45
CA GLY A 181 -17.50 -14.92 -4.60
C GLY A 181 -17.58 -14.45 -6.05
N VAL A 182 -18.56 -13.58 -6.32
CA VAL A 182 -18.71 -12.87 -7.59
C VAL A 182 -18.77 -11.38 -7.29
N PHE A 183 -17.85 -10.58 -7.85
CA PHE A 183 -17.74 -9.15 -7.55
C PHE A 183 -17.63 -8.32 -8.83
N ALA A 184 -18.30 -7.16 -8.84
CA ALA A 184 -18.26 -6.21 -9.94
C ALA A 184 -17.35 -5.02 -9.58
N TRP A 185 -16.38 -4.72 -10.46
CA TRP A 185 -15.42 -3.62 -10.27
C TRP A 185 -15.90 -2.37 -10.99
N THR A 186 -16.88 -1.70 -10.42
CA THR A 186 -17.54 -0.54 -10.99
C THR A 186 -16.67 0.71 -10.98
N HIS A 187 -16.75 1.53 -12.04
CA HIS A 187 -16.01 2.77 -12.20
C HIS A 187 -16.75 3.73 -13.15
N PRO A 188 -16.48 5.06 -13.10
CA PRO A 188 -17.18 6.03 -13.95
C PRO A 188 -16.56 6.25 -15.34
N TYR A 189 -15.58 5.46 -15.74
CA TYR A 189 -14.75 5.69 -16.93
C TYR A 189 -15.21 4.86 -18.14
N GLY A 190 -14.43 4.91 -19.24
CA GLY A 190 -14.60 4.10 -20.45
C GLY A 190 -15.34 4.78 -21.60
N CYS A 191 -16.04 5.90 -21.32
CA CYS A 191 -16.71 6.73 -22.32
C CYS A 191 -16.09 8.14 -22.33
N SER A 192 -16.02 8.75 -23.50
CA SER A 192 -15.60 10.16 -23.67
C SER A 192 -14.19 10.51 -23.15
N GLN A 193 -13.34 9.53 -22.94
CA GLN A 193 -11.95 9.74 -22.55
C GLN A 193 -11.03 9.88 -23.76
N MET A 194 -10.01 10.73 -23.63
CA MET A 194 -9.03 10.99 -24.68
C MET A 194 -7.61 10.68 -24.21
N GLY A 195 -6.70 10.42 -25.18
CA GLY A 195 -5.28 10.29 -24.95
C GLY A 195 -4.92 9.26 -23.89
N GLY A 196 -4.01 9.63 -22.99
CA GLY A 196 -3.49 8.75 -21.95
C GLY A 196 -4.54 8.20 -21.00
N ASP A 197 -5.61 8.93 -20.71
CA ASP A 197 -6.68 8.49 -19.81
C ASP A 197 -7.49 7.32 -20.37
N LYS A 198 -7.71 7.30 -21.69
CA LYS A 198 -8.35 6.18 -22.39
C LYS A 198 -7.48 4.94 -22.32
N GLU A 199 -6.20 5.09 -22.62
CA GLU A 199 -5.21 4.01 -22.57
C GLU A 199 -5.06 3.46 -21.16
N THR A 200 -4.85 4.33 -20.18
CA THR A 200 -4.70 3.95 -18.76
C THR A 200 -5.92 3.17 -18.25
N THR A 201 -7.14 3.56 -18.68
CA THR A 201 -8.35 2.80 -18.33
C THR A 201 -8.30 1.38 -18.89
N ALA A 202 -7.95 1.23 -20.16
CA ALA A 202 -7.86 -0.09 -20.80
C ALA A 202 -6.76 -0.95 -20.17
N VAL A 203 -5.58 -0.39 -19.87
CA VAL A 203 -4.47 -1.08 -19.22
C VAL A 203 -4.86 -1.61 -17.85
N ILE A 204 -5.33 -0.73 -16.94
CA ILE A 204 -5.67 -1.14 -15.56
C ILE A 204 -6.78 -2.19 -15.54
N LEU A 205 -7.85 -2.02 -16.35
CA LEU A 205 -8.90 -3.02 -16.44
C LEU A 205 -8.40 -4.34 -17.02
N SER A 206 -7.49 -4.32 -18.00
CA SER A 206 -6.91 -5.53 -18.56
C SER A 206 -6.04 -6.30 -17.54
N ASP A 207 -5.34 -5.58 -16.69
CA ASP A 207 -4.52 -6.18 -15.62
C ASP A 207 -5.38 -6.75 -14.50
N LEU A 208 -6.49 -6.12 -14.15
CA LEU A 208 -7.50 -6.72 -13.27
C LEU A 208 -8.09 -8.01 -13.88
N VAL A 209 -8.39 -8.04 -15.18
CA VAL A 209 -8.85 -9.26 -15.88
C VAL A 209 -7.81 -10.38 -15.78
N LYS A 210 -6.52 -10.05 -15.83
CA LYS A 210 -5.42 -11.02 -15.72
C LYS A 210 -5.07 -11.38 -14.27
N HIS A 211 -5.67 -10.73 -13.27
CA HIS A 211 -5.28 -10.91 -11.86
C HIS A 211 -5.54 -12.35 -11.38
N PRO A 212 -4.57 -13.00 -10.69
CA PRO A 212 -4.69 -14.43 -10.33
C PRO A 212 -5.71 -14.71 -9.22
N ASN A 213 -6.16 -13.72 -8.43
CA ASN A 213 -7.28 -13.89 -7.49
C ASN A 213 -8.63 -14.10 -8.21
N ALA A 214 -8.75 -13.66 -9.46
CA ALA A 214 -9.90 -13.95 -10.31
C ALA A 214 -9.75 -15.34 -10.94
N GLY A 215 -10.51 -16.32 -10.48
CA GLY A 215 -10.59 -17.63 -11.12
C GLY A 215 -11.34 -17.61 -12.44
N GLY A 216 -12.30 -16.67 -12.59
CA GLY A 216 -13.03 -16.41 -13.82
C GLY A 216 -13.34 -14.92 -13.98
N VAL A 217 -13.54 -14.44 -15.20
CA VAL A 217 -13.84 -13.04 -15.48
C VAL A 217 -14.94 -12.92 -16.54
N LEU A 218 -15.93 -12.07 -16.27
CA LEU A 218 -16.88 -11.58 -17.26
C LEU A 218 -16.59 -10.10 -17.56
N VAL A 219 -16.16 -9.81 -18.77
CA VAL A 219 -15.97 -8.43 -19.26
C VAL A 219 -17.29 -7.96 -19.88
N VAL A 220 -17.82 -6.84 -19.39
CA VAL A 220 -19.11 -6.28 -19.82
C VAL A 220 -18.90 -4.97 -20.56
N SER A 221 -19.27 -4.97 -21.83
CA SER A 221 -19.27 -3.81 -22.76
C SER A 221 -20.71 -3.33 -22.96
N LEU A 222 -20.89 -2.03 -23.18
CA LEU A 222 -22.18 -1.48 -23.64
C LEU A 222 -22.36 -1.71 -25.14
N GLY A 223 -21.36 -1.32 -25.96
CA GLY A 223 -21.34 -1.44 -27.41
C GLY A 223 -21.03 -0.14 -28.17
N CYS A 224 -21.17 1.01 -27.54
CA CYS A 224 -20.89 2.32 -28.15
C CYS A 224 -19.80 3.14 -27.44
N GLU A 225 -19.16 2.58 -26.44
CA GLU A 225 -18.10 3.23 -25.68
C GLU A 225 -16.76 3.29 -26.43
N GLU A 226 -15.94 4.28 -26.07
CA GLU A 226 -14.56 4.40 -26.58
C GLU A 226 -13.66 3.25 -26.17
N ASN A 227 -13.85 2.71 -24.95
CA ASN A 227 -13.12 1.54 -24.44
C ASN A 227 -13.84 0.23 -24.80
N ASN A 228 -14.24 0.06 -26.08
CA ASN A 228 -14.94 -1.13 -26.55
C ASN A 228 -14.06 -2.40 -26.56
N ILE A 229 -14.67 -3.58 -26.72
CA ILE A 229 -13.98 -4.86 -26.70
C ILE A 229 -12.80 -4.95 -27.69
N PRO A 230 -12.91 -4.53 -28.95
CA PRO A 230 -11.77 -4.54 -29.88
C PRO A 230 -10.59 -3.69 -29.44
N TYR A 231 -10.84 -2.49 -28.90
CA TYR A 231 -9.81 -1.62 -28.33
C TYR A 231 -9.18 -2.24 -27.08
N PHE A 232 -10.02 -2.68 -26.15
CA PHE A 232 -9.58 -3.30 -24.90
C PHE A 232 -8.70 -4.54 -25.10
N LYS A 233 -9.02 -5.40 -26.08
CA LYS A 233 -8.24 -6.61 -26.41
C LYS A 233 -6.81 -6.32 -26.86
N GLN A 234 -6.50 -5.12 -27.34
CA GLN A 234 -5.14 -4.73 -27.70
C GLN A 234 -4.22 -4.68 -26.45
N PHE A 235 -4.78 -4.33 -25.27
CA PHE A 235 -4.06 -4.30 -24.00
C PHE A 235 -4.15 -5.63 -23.25
N LEU A 236 -5.25 -6.35 -23.40
CA LEU A 236 -5.42 -7.66 -22.79
C LEU A 236 -4.43 -8.68 -23.38
N GLY A 237 -4.16 -8.64 -24.70
CA GLY A 237 -3.31 -9.63 -25.35
C GLY A 237 -3.86 -11.05 -25.26
N GLU A 238 -2.97 -12.04 -25.11
CA GLU A 238 -3.39 -13.45 -24.96
C GLU A 238 -4.09 -13.70 -23.62
N TYR A 239 -5.15 -14.50 -23.65
CA TYR A 239 -5.95 -14.89 -22.48
C TYR A 239 -6.59 -16.28 -22.69
N ASP A 240 -6.86 -16.99 -21.58
CA ASP A 240 -7.62 -18.23 -21.61
C ASP A 240 -9.12 -17.95 -21.82
N GLU A 241 -9.66 -18.40 -22.96
CA GLU A 241 -11.07 -18.23 -23.30
C GLU A 241 -12.03 -19.02 -22.38
N ASN A 242 -11.57 -20.00 -21.63
CA ASN A 242 -12.39 -20.68 -20.62
C ASN A 242 -12.56 -19.80 -19.39
N ARG A 243 -11.54 -19.04 -19.03
CA ARG A 243 -11.49 -18.18 -17.85
C ARG A 243 -12.08 -16.80 -18.12
N VAL A 244 -11.90 -16.21 -19.31
CA VAL A 244 -12.31 -14.83 -19.64
C VAL A 244 -13.41 -14.87 -20.70
N LYS A 245 -14.57 -14.32 -20.34
CA LYS A 245 -15.74 -14.21 -21.23
C LYS A 245 -16.09 -12.76 -21.45
N PHE A 246 -16.73 -12.46 -22.59
CA PHE A 246 -17.15 -11.13 -22.99
C PHE A 246 -18.64 -11.12 -23.32
N ILE A 247 -19.28 -9.98 -23.04
CA ILE A 247 -20.63 -9.67 -23.49
C ILE A 247 -20.75 -8.19 -23.87
N THR A 248 -21.40 -7.92 -25.01
CA THR A 248 -21.82 -6.57 -25.41
C THR A 248 -23.32 -6.47 -25.16
N THR A 249 -23.75 -5.62 -24.24
CA THR A 249 -25.15 -5.59 -23.79
C THR A 249 -26.12 -5.15 -24.88
N GLN A 250 -25.73 -4.24 -25.79
CA GLN A 250 -26.56 -3.78 -26.89
C GLN A 250 -26.83 -4.83 -27.97
N ASP A 251 -26.08 -5.95 -28.00
CA ASP A 251 -26.28 -7.00 -29.01
C ASP A 251 -27.45 -7.93 -28.68
N PHE A 252 -28.02 -7.83 -27.46
CA PHE A 252 -29.06 -8.75 -26.97
C PHE A 252 -30.33 -8.02 -26.54
N SER A 253 -31.49 -8.64 -26.79
CA SER A 253 -32.77 -8.18 -26.25
C SER A 253 -32.99 -8.58 -24.78
N ASP A 254 -32.29 -9.61 -24.31
CA ASP A 254 -32.22 -10.09 -22.90
C ASP A 254 -30.75 -10.26 -22.52
N GLU A 255 -30.03 -9.16 -22.38
CA GLU A 255 -28.64 -9.14 -22.00
C GLU A 255 -28.39 -9.75 -20.62
N LEU A 256 -29.34 -9.60 -19.69
CA LEU A 256 -29.24 -10.21 -18.36
C LEU A 256 -29.34 -11.72 -18.41
N GLY A 257 -30.26 -12.26 -19.23
CA GLY A 257 -30.40 -13.71 -19.44
C GLY A 257 -29.13 -14.32 -20.04
N GLU A 258 -28.56 -13.68 -21.07
CA GLU A 258 -27.31 -14.14 -21.70
C GLU A 258 -26.12 -14.06 -20.73
N ALA A 259 -25.95 -12.94 -20.02
CA ALA A 259 -24.88 -12.79 -19.02
C ALA A 259 -24.99 -13.83 -17.90
N LYS A 260 -26.20 -14.18 -17.44
CA LYS A 260 -26.43 -15.24 -16.44
C LYS A 260 -26.04 -16.62 -16.95
N LYS A 261 -26.25 -16.93 -18.24
CA LYS A 261 -25.77 -18.18 -18.86
C LYS A 261 -24.24 -18.25 -18.85
N ILE A 262 -23.59 -17.15 -19.28
CA ILE A 262 -22.11 -17.05 -19.27
C ILE A 262 -21.57 -17.21 -17.85
N LEU A 263 -22.15 -16.50 -16.85
CA LEU A 263 -21.74 -16.60 -15.45
C LEU A 263 -21.93 -18.02 -14.91
N THR A 264 -23.00 -18.72 -15.27
CA THR A 264 -23.20 -20.12 -14.87
C THR A 264 -22.06 -21.01 -15.37
N GLY A 265 -21.66 -20.85 -16.64
CA GLY A 265 -20.51 -21.57 -17.18
C GLY A 265 -19.18 -21.22 -16.51
N LEU A 266 -18.97 -19.94 -16.15
CA LEU A 266 -17.80 -19.51 -15.36
C LEU A 266 -17.82 -20.12 -13.95
N VAL A 267 -18.98 -20.21 -13.30
CA VAL A 267 -19.11 -20.88 -11.98
C VAL A 267 -18.72 -22.35 -12.08
N ASP A 268 -19.19 -23.07 -13.11
CA ASP A 268 -18.82 -24.46 -13.35
C ASP A 268 -17.32 -24.63 -13.60
N TYR A 269 -16.69 -23.67 -14.27
CA TYR A 269 -15.25 -23.65 -14.50
C TYR A 269 -14.49 -23.39 -13.19
N VAL A 270 -14.81 -22.32 -12.48
CA VAL A 270 -14.11 -21.87 -11.26
C VAL A 270 -14.26 -22.86 -10.13
N SER A 271 -15.41 -23.54 -10.01
CA SER A 271 -15.68 -24.50 -8.94
C SER A 271 -14.78 -25.74 -8.96
N LYS A 272 -14.07 -26.00 -10.05
CA LYS A 272 -13.15 -27.14 -10.19
C LYS A 272 -11.81 -26.90 -9.49
N PHE A 273 -11.42 -25.65 -9.28
CA PHE A 273 -10.12 -25.32 -8.68
C PHE A 273 -10.09 -25.64 -7.19
N LYS A 274 -9.01 -26.23 -6.75
CA LYS A 274 -8.73 -26.56 -5.35
C LYS A 274 -7.52 -25.75 -4.88
N ARG A 275 -7.43 -25.57 -3.57
CA ARG A 275 -6.23 -24.99 -2.98
C ARG A 275 -5.12 -26.03 -2.90
N GLU A 276 -3.91 -25.61 -3.22
CA GLU A 276 -2.69 -26.41 -3.21
C GLU A 276 -1.62 -25.72 -2.38
N ASP A 277 -0.68 -26.50 -1.86
CA ASP A 277 0.46 -25.97 -1.12
C ASP A 277 1.41 -25.20 -2.04
N ALA A 278 1.83 -24.03 -1.58
CA ALA A 278 2.85 -23.19 -2.22
C ALA A 278 3.65 -22.45 -1.15
N PRO A 279 4.91 -22.07 -1.43
CA PRO A 279 5.64 -21.21 -0.52
C PRO A 279 5.00 -19.81 -0.47
N LEU A 280 5.02 -19.16 0.68
CA LEU A 280 4.51 -17.79 0.84
C LEU A 280 5.15 -16.81 -0.14
N THR A 281 6.37 -17.06 -0.59
CA THR A 281 7.11 -16.26 -1.57
C THR A 281 6.49 -16.20 -2.97
N ASP A 282 5.54 -17.07 -3.28
CA ASP A 282 4.79 -17.01 -4.53
C ASP A 282 3.67 -15.94 -4.48
N VAL A 283 3.26 -15.56 -3.27
CA VAL A 283 2.29 -14.48 -3.03
C VAL A 283 2.98 -13.11 -3.18
N VAL A 284 2.31 -12.18 -3.84
CA VAL A 284 2.76 -10.79 -4.00
C VAL A 284 2.08 -9.90 -2.98
N LEU A 285 2.87 -9.14 -2.20
CA LEU A 285 2.36 -8.17 -1.24
C LEU A 285 2.43 -6.75 -1.81
N GLY A 286 1.34 -6.00 -1.71
CA GLY A 286 1.32 -4.55 -1.92
C GLY A 286 1.39 -3.81 -0.57
N MET A 287 2.07 -2.67 -0.52
CA MET A 287 2.19 -1.86 0.69
C MET A 287 1.69 -0.45 0.44
N LYS A 288 0.84 0.02 1.35
CA LYS A 288 0.18 1.32 1.29
C LYS A 288 -0.04 1.92 2.67
N CYS A 289 -0.23 3.25 2.75
CA CYS A 289 -0.74 3.88 3.96
C CYS A 289 -1.84 4.91 3.64
N GLY A 290 -2.74 5.14 4.59
CA GLY A 290 -3.77 6.16 4.49
C GLY A 290 -4.22 6.63 5.87
N GLY A 291 -4.44 7.98 6.02
CA GLY A 291 -4.77 8.55 7.31
C GLY A 291 -3.64 8.43 8.33
N SER A 292 -2.38 8.61 7.91
CA SER A 292 -1.18 8.49 8.77
C SER A 292 -1.17 9.52 9.90
N ASP A 293 -0.57 9.15 11.02
CA ASP A 293 -0.28 9.98 12.20
C ASP A 293 1.22 9.93 12.56
N GLY A 294 1.63 10.63 13.62
CA GLY A 294 3.01 10.67 14.09
C GLY A 294 3.56 9.32 14.55
N MET A 295 2.67 8.35 14.87
CA MET A 295 3.03 7.00 15.28
C MET A 295 3.23 6.06 14.09
N SER A 296 2.65 6.38 12.92
CA SER A 296 2.63 5.48 11.75
C SER A 296 4.03 5.02 11.32
N GLY A 297 5.02 5.92 11.31
CA GLY A 297 6.40 5.57 10.94
C GLY A 297 7.16 4.78 12.02
N ILE A 298 6.68 4.81 13.27
CA ILE A 298 7.31 4.16 14.42
C ILE A 298 6.77 2.73 14.62
N THR A 299 5.47 2.55 14.33
CA THR A 299 4.75 1.29 14.58
C THR A 299 4.30 0.62 13.28
N ALA A 300 3.18 1.02 12.69
CA ALA A 300 2.55 0.31 11.57
C ALA A 300 3.46 0.22 10.33
N ASN A 301 4.07 1.32 9.89
CA ASN A 301 4.98 1.30 8.74
C ASN A 301 6.28 0.55 9.05
N ALA A 302 6.80 0.70 10.27
CA ALA A 302 7.98 -0.05 10.71
C ALA A 302 7.72 -1.56 10.77
N LEU A 303 6.52 -1.99 11.21
CA LEU A 303 6.11 -3.39 11.21
C LEU A 303 5.97 -3.94 9.78
N ILE A 304 5.31 -3.18 8.89
CA ILE A 304 5.21 -3.55 7.46
C ILE A 304 6.62 -3.67 6.85
N GLY A 305 7.55 -2.79 7.22
CA GLY A 305 8.95 -2.86 6.78
C GLY A 305 9.65 -4.15 7.23
N ARG A 306 9.39 -4.63 8.45
CA ARG A 306 9.91 -5.92 8.93
C ARG A 306 9.31 -7.10 8.16
N VAL A 307 8.02 -7.02 7.77
CA VAL A 307 7.40 -8.01 6.88
C VAL A 307 7.98 -7.92 5.48
N CYS A 308 8.24 -6.71 4.96
CA CYS A 308 8.93 -6.51 3.68
C CYS A 308 10.31 -7.17 3.68
N ASP A 309 11.12 -6.94 4.72
CA ASP A 309 12.44 -7.56 4.89
C ASP A 309 12.34 -9.09 4.95
N ALA A 310 11.34 -9.62 5.66
CA ALA A 310 11.12 -11.06 5.74
C ALA A 310 10.74 -11.65 4.38
N MET A 311 9.75 -11.07 3.70
CA MET A 311 9.28 -11.54 2.39
C MET A 311 10.38 -11.49 1.33
N THR A 312 11.06 -10.35 1.22
CA THR A 312 12.15 -10.18 0.25
C THR A 312 13.36 -11.03 0.60
N GLY A 313 13.68 -11.15 1.91
CA GLY A 313 14.73 -12.03 2.43
C GLY A 313 14.50 -13.50 2.11
N MET A 314 13.26 -13.98 2.15
CA MET A 314 12.87 -15.32 1.71
C MET A 314 12.85 -15.48 0.18
N GLY A 315 13.01 -14.40 -0.60
CA GLY A 315 12.97 -14.41 -2.07
C GLY A 315 11.58 -14.15 -2.67
N GLY A 316 10.67 -13.55 -1.89
CA GLY A 316 9.34 -13.14 -2.33
C GLY A 316 9.32 -11.80 -3.08
N ARG A 317 8.11 -11.30 -3.35
CA ARG A 317 7.81 -10.10 -4.11
C ARG A 317 7.00 -9.12 -3.29
N VAL A 318 7.45 -7.87 -3.21
CA VAL A 318 6.75 -6.81 -2.48
C VAL A 318 6.78 -5.53 -3.30
N MET A 319 5.66 -4.79 -3.31
CA MET A 319 5.56 -3.49 -3.99
C MET A 319 5.29 -2.37 -2.98
N LEU A 320 6.01 -1.25 -3.13
CA LEU A 320 5.78 0.01 -2.44
C LEU A 320 5.34 1.07 -3.45
N THR A 321 4.20 1.71 -3.23
CA THR A 321 3.67 2.79 -4.07
C THR A 321 3.59 4.11 -3.31
N GLU A 322 2.83 5.10 -3.84
CA GLU A 322 2.65 6.43 -3.26
C GLU A 322 3.89 7.33 -3.43
N VAL A 323 4.28 7.54 -4.69
CA VAL A 323 5.49 8.33 -5.01
C VAL A 323 5.52 9.72 -4.35
N PRO A 324 4.39 10.48 -4.26
CA PRO A 324 4.38 11.75 -3.53
C PRO A 324 4.73 11.64 -2.04
N GLU A 325 4.58 10.47 -1.45
CA GLU A 325 4.95 10.19 -0.05
C GLU A 325 6.37 9.63 0.09
N MET A 326 7.19 9.76 -0.96
CA MET A 326 8.62 9.48 -0.94
C MET A 326 9.46 10.78 -0.99
N PHE A 327 8.84 11.93 -1.32
CA PHE A 327 9.54 13.22 -1.46
C PHE A 327 10.13 13.68 -0.13
N GLY A 328 11.43 14.00 -0.14
CA GLY A 328 12.21 14.30 1.06
C GLY A 328 12.75 13.09 1.81
N ALA A 329 12.32 11.86 1.41
CA ALA A 329 12.84 10.61 1.93
C ALA A 329 13.44 9.71 0.83
N GLU A 330 13.47 10.18 -0.40
CA GLU A 330 13.92 9.43 -1.58
C GLU A 330 15.33 8.88 -1.45
N GLN A 331 16.22 9.58 -0.74
CA GLN A 331 17.59 9.14 -0.53
C GLN A 331 17.66 7.82 0.24
N MET A 332 16.71 7.56 1.15
CA MET A 332 16.64 6.27 1.88
C MET A 332 16.37 5.09 0.95
N LEU A 333 15.61 5.30 -0.13
CA LEU A 333 15.33 4.29 -1.16
C LEU A 333 16.48 4.21 -2.17
N MET A 334 16.98 5.35 -2.64
CA MET A 334 18.06 5.45 -3.61
C MET A 334 19.37 4.81 -3.12
N ASN A 335 19.69 4.96 -1.83
CA ASN A 335 20.87 4.35 -1.20
C ASN A 335 20.80 2.81 -1.12
N ARG A 336 19.66 2.21 -1.46
CA ARG A 336 19.42 0.76 -1.42
C ARG A 336 19.13 0.16 -2.79
N CYS A 337 19.24 0.94 -3.87
CA CYS A 337 19.11 0.42 -5.22
C CYS A 337 20.21 -0.59 -5.51
N VAL A 338 19.86 -1.77 -6.01
CA VAL A 338 20.81 -2.88 -6.24
C VAL A 338 21.88 -2.54 -7.27
N ASP A 339 21.60 -1.60 -8.15
CA ASP A 339 22.52 -1.15 -9.20
C ASP A 339 22.20 0.28 -9.67
N LYS A 340 23.08 0.83 -10.50
CA LYS A 340 22.89 2.17 -11.07
C LYS A 340 21.65 2.29 -11.95
N LYS A 341 21.24 1.23 -12.64
CA LYS A 341 20.03 1.23 -13.48
C LYS A 341 18.79 1.48 -12.61
N ARG A 342 18.64 0.75 -11.50
CA ARG A 342 17.51 0.91 -10.57
C ARG A 342 17.54 2.26 -9.87
N PHE A 343 18.75 2.76 -9.57
CA PHE A 343 18.92 4.13 -9.07
C PHE A 343 18.40 5.16 -10.07
N ASP A 344 18.83 5.08 -11.35
CA ASP A 344 18.40 6.03 -12.39
C ASP A 344 16.88 5.95 -12.66
N GLU A 345 16.30 4.76 -12.60
CA GLU A 345 14.85 4.54 -12.70
C GLU A 345 14.11 5.15 -11.50
N THR A 346 14.64 5.01 -10.29
CA THR A 346 14.08 5.63 -9.08
C THR A 346 14.13 7.16 -9.16
N VAL A 347 15.24 7.73 -9.65
CA VAL A 347 15.35 9.18 -9.87
C VAL A 347 14.30 9.66 -10.89
N LYS A 348 14.10 8.91 -11.99
CA LYS A 348 13.08 9.23 -12.99
C LYS A 348 11.67 9.13 -12.42
N LEU A 349 11.39 8.13 -11.59
CA LEU A 349 10.10 7.95 -10.91
C LEU A 349 9.77 9.18 -10.04
N ILE A 350 10.69 9.58 -9.17
CA ILE A 350 10.53 10.72 -8.25
C ILE A 350 10.39 12.04 -9.01
N ASN A 351 11.31 12.33 -9.93
CA ASN A 351 11.30 13.58 -10.68
C ASN A 351 10.13 13.65 -11.66
N GLY A 352 9.73 12.52 -12.27
CA GLY A 352 8.57 12.44 -13.16
C GLY A 352 7.27 12.82 -12.46
N PHE A 353 7.10 12.40 -11.20
CA PHE A 353 5.92 12.77 -10.42
C PHE A 353 5.96 14.25 -9.95
N LYS A 354 7.15 14.81 -9.68
CA LYS A 354 7.31 16.27 -9.47
C LYS A 354 6.95 17.06 -10.73
N ASP A 355 7.33 16.56 -11.93
CA ASP A 355 6.94 17.14 -13.22
C ASP A 355 5.42 17.11 -13.45
N TYR A 356 4.74 16.03 -12.99
CA TYR A 356 3.29 15.96 -13.03
C TYR A 356 2.66 17.13 -12.25
N TYR A 357 3.09 17.41 -11.02
CA TYR A 357 2.61 18.56 -10.26
C TYR A 357 2.90 19.89 -10.96
N ALA A 358 4.12 20.07 -11.48
CA ALA A 358 4.52 21.30 -12.19
C ALA A 358 3.66 21.55 -13.43
N ARG A 359 3.34 20.51 -14.23
CA ARG A 359 2.45 20.62 -15.39
C ARG A 359 1.05 21.11 -15.03
N HIS A 360 0.58 20.77 -13.83
CA HIS A 360 -0.73 21.19 -13.32
C HIS A 360 -0.67 22.47 -12.47
N ASN A 361 0.46 23.18 -12.46
CA ASN A 361 0.69 24.39 -11.63
C ASN A 361 0.40 24.15 -10.13
N GLN A 362 0.74 22.97 -9.64
CA GLN A 362 0.59 22.58 -8.24
C GLN A 362 1.96 22.41 -7.58
N VAL A 363 2.00 22.66 -6.26
CA VAL A 363 3.21 22.41 -5.46
C VAL A 363 3.21 20.97 -4.94
N CYS A 364 4.40 20.36 -4.83
CA CYS A 364 4.51 18.96 -4.40
C CYS A 364 4.36 18.78 -2.87
N TYR A 365 4.33 19.84 -2.06
CA TYR A 365 4.34 19.82 -0.60
C TYR A 365 3.03 20.28 0.08
N GLU A 366 1.88 20.26 -0.63
CA GLU A 366 0.56 20.46 -0.02
C GLU A 366 0.20 19.35 0.99
N ASN A 367 0.66 18.13 0.76
CA ASN A 367 0.65 17.06 1.75
C ASN A 367 1.67 17.41 2.87
N PRO A 368 1.41 17.17 4.17
CA PRO A 368 0.36 16.38 4.82
C PRO A 368 -1.02 17.07 4.92
N SER A 369 -2.06 16.25 4.90
CA SER A 369 -3.43 16.71 5.08
C SER A 369 -3.67 17.30 6.50
N PRO A 370 -4.74 18.09 6.71
CA PRO A 370 -5.07 18.59 8.05
C PRO A 370 -5.19 17.47 9.10
N GLY A 371 -5.74 16.31 8.75
CA GLY A 371 -5.83 15.15 9.63
C GLY A 371 -4.47 14.56 10.02
N ASN A 372 -3.51 14.51 9.08
CA ASN A 372 -2.14 14.08 9.38
C ASN A 372 -1.44 15.06 10.33
N LYS A 373 -1.61 16.38 10.10
CA LYS A 373 -1.05 17.44 10.98
C LYS A 373 -1.62 17.34 12.39
N ALA A 374 -2.94 17.20 12.51
CA ALA A 374 -3.59 16.96 13.81
C ALA A 374 -3.11 15.67 14.52
N GLY A 375 -2.58 14.71 13.77
CA GLY A 375 -1.98 13.47 14.27
C GLY A 375 -0.48 13.56 14.58
N GLY A 376 0.16 14.75 14.50
CA GLY A 376 1.56 14.97 14.87
C GLY A 376 2.56 15.04 13.73
N ILE A 377 2.15 14.84 12.47
CA ILE A 377 2.99 15.00 11.29
C ILE A 377 3.08 16.49 10.94
N THR A 378 4.29 17.00 10.63
CA THR A 378 4.52 18.45 10.37
C THR A 378 4.63 18.80 8.91
N THR A 379 5.60 18.22 8.23
CA THR A 379 6.01 18.53 6.86
C THR A 379 5.85 17.30 5.98
N LEU A 380 6.01 17.44 4.66
CA LEU A 380 6.00 16.29 3.77
C LEU A 380 7.21 15.37 4.02
N GLU A 381 8.39 15.94 4.32
CA GLU A 381 9.58 15.16 4.69
C GLU A 381 9.33 14.29 5.93
N ASP A 382 8.71 14.85 6.98
CA ASP A 382 8.33 14.10 8.20
C ASP A 382 7.38 12.93 7.86
N LYS A 383 6.38 13.20 7.00
CA LYS A 383 5.46 12.16 6.51
C LYS A 383 6.19 11.10 5.69
N SER A 384 6.97 11.51 4.71
CA SER A 384 7.66 10.62 3.77
C SER A 384 8.69 9.72 4.46
N LEU A 385 9.48 10.25 5.39
CA LEU A 385 10.42 9.46 6.20
C LEU A 385 9.71 8.37 7.01
N GLY A 386 8.49 8.65 7.50
CA GLY A 386 7.64 7.66 8.13
C GLY A 386 7.03 6.66 7.13
N CYS A 387 6.64 7.12 5.93
CA CYS A 387 6.01 6.28 4.91
C CYS A 387 6.97 5.27 4.28
N VAL A 388 8.21 5.68 3.96
CA VAL A 388 9.21 4.80 3.34
C VAL A 388 9.71 3.68 4.28
N GLN A 389 9.42 3.77 5.60
CA GLN A 389 9.68 2.68 6.55
C GLN A 389 9.00 1.37 6.15
N LYS A 390 7.86 1.43 5.40
CA LYS A 390 7.20 0.24 4.84
C LYS A 390 8.13 -0.63 3.97
N GLY A 391 9.12 -0.02 3.32
CA GLY A 391 10.13 -0.71 2.52
C GLY A 391 11.24 -1.39 3.34
N GLY A 392 11.20 -1.31 4.67
CA GLY A 392 12.20 -1.91 5.57
C GLY A 392 13.63 -1.50 5.21
N LYS A 393 14.53 -2.46 5.25
CA LYS A 393 15.92 -2.37 4.78
C LYS A 393 16.12 -3.02 3.40
N ALA A 394 15.07 -3.62 2.83
CA ALA A 394 15.15 -4.38 1.60
C ALA A 394 15.75 -3.56 0.45
N PRO A 395 16.64 -4.16 -0.36
CA PRO A 395 17.19 -3.50 -1.54
C PRO A 395 16.09 -3.28 -2.59
N VAL A 396 16.13 -2.12 -3.25
CA VAL A 396 15.22 -1.82 -4.37
C VAL A 396 15.71 -2.57 -5.61
N THR A 397 14.93 -3.55 -6.04
CA THR A 397 15.25 -4.45 -7.16
C THR A 397 14.49 -4.11 -8.45
N GLY A 398 13.39 -3.35 -8.35
CA GLY A 398 12.56 -2.98 -9.48
C GLY A 398 11.92 -1.61 -9.35
N VAL A 399 11.57 -1.02 -10.49
CA VAL A 399 10.77 0.20 -10.59
C VAL A 399 9.77 -0.01 -11.72
N LEU A 400 8.48 0.20 -11.45
CA LEU A 400 7.37 0.06 -12.39
C LEU A 400 6.68 1.40 -12.59
N LYS A 401 6.24 1.64 -13.81
CA LYS A 401 5.30 2.72 -14.12
C LYS A 401 3.88 2.34 -13.74
N TYR A 402 3.01 3.34 -13.66
CA TYR A 402 1.59 3.14 -13.44
C TYR A 402 0.99 2.21 -14.52
N GLY A 403 0.32 1.14 -14.09
CA GLY A 403 -0.23 0.12 -14.97
C GLY A 403 0.77 -0.91 -15.50
N GLU A 404 2.02 -0.94 -15.02
CA GLU A 404 2.94 -2.04 -15.32
C GLU A 404 2.80 -3.18 -14.32
N ARG A 405 2.99 -4.41 -14.77
CA ARG A 405 2.85 -5.61 -13.95
C ARG A 405 4.18 -6.08 -13.38
N LEU A 406 4.13 -6.53 -12.11
CA LEU A 406 5.30 -7.04 -11.41
C LEU A 406 5.77 -8.40 -11.97
N THR A 407 7.04 -8.47 -12.30
CA THR A 407 7.72 -9.70 -12.73
C THR A 407 8.91 -10.06 -11.85
N GLU A 408 9.57 -9.07 -11.25
CA GLU A 408 10.81 -9.24 -10.51
C GLU A 408 10.57 -9.60 -9.03
N LYS A 409 11.54 -10.30 -8.43
CA LYS A 409 11.57 -10.59 -6.99
C LYS A 409 12.22 -9.45 -6.22
N GLY A 410 11.90 -9.35 -4.93
CA GLY A 410 12.43 -8.32 -4.04
C GLY A 410 11.47 -7.14 -3.87
N LEU A 411 12.00 -5.97 -3.51
CA LEU A 411 11.25 -4.74 -3.34
C LEU A 411 11.20 -3.95 -4.65
N THR A 412 9.99 -3.75 -5.18
CA THR A 412 9.74 -2.93 -6.36
C THR A 412 9.00 -1.65 -5.97
N LEU A 413 9.43 -0.51 -6.51
CA LEU A 413 8.72 0.76 -6.41
C LEU A 413 7.71 0.85 -7.57
N LEU A 414 6.45 1.15 -7.26
CA LEU A 414 5.38 1.30 -8.25
C LEU A 414 4.96 2.77 -8.34
N GLU A 415 4.96 3.31 -9.55
CA GLU A 415 4.47 4.67 -9.79
C GLU A 415 2.97 4.74 -9.46
N GLY A 416 2.60 5.62 -8.53
CA GLY A 416 1.21 5.83 -8.14
C GLY A 416 1.05 7.05 -7.27
N PRO A 417 -0.14 7.69 -7.29
CA PRO A 417 -0.44 8.84 -6.43
C PRO A 417 -0.63 8.44 -4.98
N GLY A 418 -0.70 9.44 -4.08
CA GLY A 418 -1.08 9.22 -2.68
C GLY A 418 -2.58 8.92 -2.48
N ASN A 419 -3.42 8.97 -3.52
CA ASN A 419 -4.84 8.67 -3.40
C ASN A 419 -5.06 7.20 -3.07
N ASP A 420 -5.77 6.92 -1.97
CA ASP A 420 -5.91 5.57 -1.40
C ASP A 420 -6.51 4.55 -2.35
N ILE A 421 -7.62 4.89 -3.03
CA ILE A 421 -8.34 3.98 -3.94
C ILE A 421 -7.49 3.75 -5.19
N VAL A 422 -6.96 4.81 -5.80
CA VAL A 422 -6.17 4.73 -7.03
C VAL A 422 -4.91 3.89 -6.82
N ALA A 423 -4.15 4.17 -5.76
CA ALA A 423 -2.92 3.45 -5.46
C ALA A 423 -3.17 1.96 -5.12
N SER A 424 -4.27 1.66 -4.38
CA SER A 424 -4.64 0.28 -4.06
C SER A 424 -5.14 -0.49 -5.29
N THR A 425 -5.82 0.19 -6.21
CA THR A 425 -6.24 -0.38 -7.51
C THR A 425 -5.01 -0.73 -8.35
N ASP A 426 -4.03 0.18 -8.43
CA ASP A 426 -2.81 -0.05 -9.21
C ASP A 426 -1.94 -1.17 -8.60
N LEU A 427 -1.78 -1.22 -7.28
CA LEU A 427 -1.13 -2.36 -6.61
C LEU A 427 -1.78 -3.70 -6.99
N THR A 428 -3.13 -3.74 -7.02
CA THR A 428 -3.86 -4.94 -7.43
C THR A 428 -3.62 -5.23 -8.91
N ALA A 429 -3.76 -4.24 -9.80
CA ALA A 429 -3.52 -4.37 -11.23
C ALA A 429 -2.08 -4.85 -11.51
N ALA A 430 -1.09 -4.31 -10.81
CA ALA A 430 0.30 -4.74 -10.89
C ALA A 430 0.54 -6.18 -10.39
N GLY A 431 -0.44 -6.79 -9.71
CA GLY A 431 -0.43 -8.20 -9.34
C GLY A 431 -0.36 -8.50 -7.84
N ALA A 432 -0.55 -7.51 -6.95
CA ALA A 432 -0.60 -7.75 -5.51
C ALA A 432 -1.78 -8.66 -5.13
N ASN A 433 -1.48 -9.85 -4.63
CA ASN A 433 -2.50 -10.77 -4.12
C ASN A 433 -3.16 -10.26 -2.83
N LEU A 434 -2.39 -9.53 -2.02
CA LEU A 434 -2.75 -9.01 -0.71
C LEU A 434 -2.14 -7.63 -0.51
N ILE A 435 -2.87 -6.71 0.13
CA ILE A 435 -2.38 -5.36 0.45
C ILE A 435 -2.26 -5.20 1.97
N LEU A 436 -1.09 -4.74 2.42
CA LEU A 436 -0.84 -4.28 3.78
C LEU A 436 -1.08 -2.77 3.82
N PHE A 437 -2.11 -2.35 4.54
CA PHE A 437 -2.57 -0.97 4.58
C PHE A 437 -2.45 -0.40 5.99
N SER A 438 -1.41 0.41 6.24
CA SER A 438 -1.23 1.06 7.53
C SER A 438 -2.12 2.30 7.67
N THR A 439 -2.59 2.56 8.90
CA THR A 439 -3.42 3.73 9.20
C THR A 439 -3.29 4.16 10.66
N GLY A 440 -3.26 5.47 10.89
CA GLY A 440 -3.27 6.08 12.24
C GLY A 440 -4.65 6.62 12.64
N ARG A 441 -5.51 6.89 11.64
CA ARG A 441 -6.85 7.49 11.83
C ARG A 441 -7.99 6.54 11.50
N GLY A 442 -7.70 5.48 10.73
CA GLY A 442 -8.67 4.50 10.26
C GLY A 442 -9.36 4.90 8.96
N THR A 443 -9.57 3.90 8.11
CA THR A 443 -10.37 4.01 6.89
C THR A 443 -11.07 2.69 6.61
N PRO A 444 -12.34 2.69 6.17
CA PRO A 444 -13.05 1.47 5.78
C PRO A 444 -12.69 0.98 4.37
N LEU A 445 -11.94 1.76 3.57
CA LEU A 445 -11.57 1.43 2.19
C LEU A 445 -11.00 0.00 2.05
N GLY A 446 -11.39 -0.69 1.00
CA GLY A 446 -10.78 -1.95 0.56
C GLY A 446 -10.59 -2.00 -0.95
N ALA A 447 -9.51 -2.63 -1.39
CA ALA A 447 -9.17 -2.89 -2.79
C ALA A 447 -9.81 -4.19 -3.30
N PRO A 448 -9.67 -4.53 -4.60
CA PRO A 448 -10.04 -5.85 -5.10
C PRO A 448 -9.25 -6.99 -4.45
N ALA A 449 -7.97 -6.79 -4.18
CA ALA A 449 -7.21 -7.71 -3.34
C ALA A 449 -7.57 -7.56 -1.85
N PRO A 450 -7.57 -8.64 -1.04
CA PRO A 450 -7.71 -8.55 0.39
C PRO A 450 -6.79 -7.48 0.98
N THR A 451 -7.32 -6.63 1.87
CA THR A 451 -6.62 -5.44 2.37
C THR A 451 -6.56 -5.47 3.88
N ILE A 452 -5.42 -5.90 4.45
CA ILE A 452 -5.19 -5.96 5.89
C ILE A 452 -4.94 -4.54 6.41
N LYS A 453 -5.83 -4.06 7.29
CA LYS A 453 -5.70 -2.76 7.96
C LYS A 453 -4.86 -2.89 9.22
N ILE A 454 -3.75 -2.16 9.25
CA ILE A 454 -2.75 -2.21 10.33
C ILE A 454 -2.76 -0.86 11.06
N SER A 455 -3.21 -0.85 12.31
CA SER A 455 -3.27 0.36 13.14
C SER A 455 -1.89 0.76 13.65
N SER A 456 -1.61 2.07 13.68
CA SER A 456 -0.40 2.63 14.30
C SER A 456 -0.50 2.80 15.81
N ASN A 457 -1.71 2.71 16.39
CA ASN A 457 -1.96 2.98 17.80
C ASN A 457 -3.09 2.11 18.37
N HIS A 458 -2.99 1.77 19.65
CA HIS A 458 -3.99 0.97 20.36
C HIS A 458 -5.40 1.58 20.37
N PRO A 459 -5.58 2.90 20.65
CA PRO A 459 -6.91 3.49 20.68
C PRO A 459 -7.69 3.36 19.37
N LEU A 460 -7.01 3.39 18.22
CA LEU A 460 -7.65 3.16 16.93
C LEU A 460 -8.05 1.69 16.77
N ALA A 461 -7.16 0.76 17.11
CA ALA A 461 -7.42 -0.68 17.00
C ALA A 461 -8.65 -1.08 17.84
N GLU A 462 -8.75 -0.59 19.07
CA GLU A 462 -9.86 -0.82 19.96
C GLU A 462 -11.16 -0.15 19.45
N LYS A 463 -11.10 1.15 19.15
CA LYS A 463 -12.28 1.94 18.73
C LYS A 463 -12.86 1.47 17.40
N LYS A 464 -12.02 1.01 16.49
CA LYS A 464 -12.39 0.57 15.13
C LYS A 464 -12.09 -0.92 14.90
N ALA A 465 -12.35 -1.73 15.91
CA ALA A 465 -12.15 -3.18 15.84
C ALA A 465 -12.85 -3.86 14.63
N GLY A 466 -13.94 -3.29 14.10
CA GLY A 466 -14.59 -3.75 12.87
C GLY A 466 -13.86 -3.38 11.57
N TRP A 467 -12.86 -2.49 11.61
CA TRP A 467 -12.09 -2.07 10.43
C TRP A 467 -10.63 -2.55 10.48
N ILE A 468 -10.04 -2.61 11.69
CA ILE A 468 -8.63 -2.88 11.91
C ILE A 468 -8.40 -4.38 12.10
N ASP A 469 -7.50 -4.94 11.30
CA ASP A 469 -7.11 -6.35 11.34
C ASP A 469 -5.97 -6.62 12.30
N PHE A 470 -5.03 -5.69 12.44
CA PHE A 470 -3.84 -5.86 13.26
C PHE A 470 -3.43 -4.56 13.98
N ASP A 471 -3.05 -4.69 15.23
CA ASP A 471 -2.54 -3.59 16.05
C ASP A 471 -1.00 -3.60 16.09
N ALA A 472 -0.38 -2.67 15.35
CA ALA A 472 1.08 -2.55 15.31
C ALA A 472 1.68 -1.77 16.48
N ALA A 473 0.86 -1.08 17.30
CA ALA A 473 1.37 -0.44 18.51
C ALA A 473 1.96 -1.44 19.52
N ARG A 474 1.66 -2.72 19.38
CA ARG A 474 2.33 -3.83 20.08
C ARG A 474 3.86 -3.79 19.96
N LEU A 475 4.42 -3.17 18.91
CA LEU A 475 5.87 -2.96 18.79
C LEU A 475 6.48 -2.10 19.92
N LEU A 476 5.67 -1.34 20.65
CA LEU A 476 6.13 -0.54 21.79
C LEU A 476 6.34 -1.38 23.04
N ASP A 477 5.62 -2.51 23.15
CA ASP A 477 5.52 -3.31 24.37
C ASP A 477 6.08 -4.73 24.21
N GLU A 478 6.16 -5.25 22.97
CA GLU A 478 6.57 -6.62 22.68
C GLU A 478 7.85 -6.67 21.82
N PRO A 479 8.62 -7.77 21.89
CA PRO A 479 9.75 -7.98 20.98
C PRO A 479 9.32 -7.90 19.51
N SER A 480 10.05 -7.13 18.73
CA SER A 480 9.68 -6.81 17.36
C SER A 480 9.55 -8.03 16.43
N ASP A 481 10.36 -9.06 16.64
CA ASP A 481 10.27 -10.31 15.86
C ASP A 481 8.98 -11.06 16.17
N LYS A 482 8.55 -11.08 17.44
CA LYS A 482 7.28 -11.70 17.84
C LYS A 482 6.08 -11.01 17.18
N VAL A 483 6.08 -9.68 17.11
CA VAL A 483 5.00 -8.92 16.48
C VAL A 483 5.01 -9.11 14.96
N ARG A 484 6.20 -9.11 14.32
CA ARG A 484 6.36 -9.46 12.90
C ARG A 484 5.80 -10.85 12.58
N ASP A 485 6.19 -11.84 13.37
CA ASP A 485 5.80 -13.23 13.13
C ASP A 485 4.29 -13.42 13.30
N ALA A 486 3.66 -12.74 14.26
CA ALA A 486 2.21 -12.73 14.41
C ALA A 486 1.49 -12.12 13.20
N LEU A 487 2.02 -11.05 12.59
CA LEU A 487 1.45 -10.50 11.36
C LEU A 487 1.69 -11.44 10.16
N LEU A 488 2.85 -12.08 10.06
CA LEU A 488 3.12 -13.10 9.03
C LEU A 488 2.18 -14.30 9.15
N GLU A 489 1.88 -14.76 10.36
CA GLU A 489 0.90 -15.83 10.61
C GLU A 489 -0.50 -15.43 10.12
N GLN A 490 -0.96 -14.23 10.44
CA GLN A 490 -2.24 -13.70 9.94
C GLN A 490 -2.26 -13.60 8.42
N ILE A 491 -1.17 -13.15 7.78
CA ILE A 491 -1.02 -13.14 6.32
C ILE A 491 -1.16 -14.56 5.76
N CYS A 492 -0.48 -15.55 6.36
CA CYS A 492 -0.58 -16.95 5.93
C CYS A 492 -2.01 -17.52 6.05
N ASP A 493 -2.72 -17.19 7.12
CA ASP A 493 -4.09 -17.64 7.33
C ASP A 493 -5.06 -17.01 6.34
N ILE A 494 -4.91 -15.72 6.03
CA ILE A 494 -5.71 -15.04 5.00
C ILE A 494 -5.38 -15.62 3.61
N CYS A 495 -4.11 -15.83 3.29
CA CYS A 495 -3.71 -16.46 2.03
C CYS A 495 -4.28 -17.87 1.86
N SER A 496 -4.34 -18.63 2.95
CA SER A 496 -4.83 -20.01 2.95
C SER A 496 -6.35 -20.14 3.04
N GLY A 497 -7.09 -19.03 3.10
CA GLY A 497 -8.56 -19.03 3.21
C GLY A 497 -9.09 -19.42 4.58
N LYS A 498 -8.25 -19.48 5.62
CA LYS A 498 -8.65 -19.76 7.00
C LYS A 498 -9.21 -18.52 7.72
N ALA A 499 -8.83 -17.34 7.23
CA ALA A 499 -9.28 -16.04 7.72
C ALA A 499 -9.64 -15.10 6.56
N GLN A 500 -10.39 -14.05 6.88
CA GLN A 500 -10.72 -12.95 5.98
C GLN A 500 -10.13 -11.65 6.52
N ALA A 501 -9.69 -10.76 5.62
CA ALA A 501 -9.48 -9.37 5.99
C ALA A 501 -10.82 -8.67 6.22
N LYS A 502 -10.87 -7.70 7.12
CA LYS A 502 -12.13 -7.02 7.48
C LYS A 502 -12.74 -6.22 6.33
N ASN A 503 -11.95 -5.79 5.34
CA ASN A 503 -12.52 -5.20 4.14
C ASN A 503 -13.40 -6.21 3.37
N GLU A 504 -13.03 -7.50 3.37
CA GLU A 504 -13.80 -8.53 2.70
C GLU A 504 -15.10 -8.85 3.46
N THR A 505 -15.02 -9.05 4.79
CA THR A 505 -16.20 -9.33 5.62
C THR A 505 -17.22 -8.20 5.64
N ASN A 506 -16.75 -6.95 5.49
CA ASN A 506 -17.62 -5.76 5.44
C ASN A 506 -18.07 -5.40 4.02
N GLY A 507 -17.59 -6.10 2.99
CA GLY A 507 -17.90 -5.79 1.60
C GLY A 507 -17.28 -4.48 1.09
N TYR A 508 -16.24 -3.97 1.73
CA TYR A 508 -15.52 -2.77 1.30
C TYR A 508 -14.59 -3.13 0.15
N ARG A 509 -15.06 -2.89 -1.08
CA ARG A 509 -14.36 -3.25 -2.32
C ARG A 509 -14.59 -2.18 -3.36
N GLU A 510 -13.58 -1.44 -3.70
CA GLU A 510 -13.66 -0.28 -4.59
C GLU A 510 -12.46 -0.23 -5.54
N ILE A 511 -12.66 0.38 -6.70
CA ILE A 511 -11.60 0.75 -7.64
C ILE A 511 -11.70 2.20 -8.09
N ALA A 512 -10.55 2.81 -8.35
CA ALA A 512 -10.43 4.06 -9.09
C ALA A 512 -9.15 4.03 -9.93
N ILE A 513 -9.16 4.74 -11.05
CA ILE A 513 -8.05 4.76 -12.00
C ILE A 513 -7.52 6.19 -12.06
N PHE A 514 -6.19 6.33 -12.08
CA PHE A 514 -5.53 7.63 -12.20
C PHE A 514 -5.90 8.32 -13.51
N LYS A 515 -6.17 9.61 -13.45
CA LYS A 515 -6.62 10.42 -14.59
C LYS A 515 -5.89 11.75 -14.65
N ASP A 516 -5.53 12.15 -15.85
CA ASP A 516 -5.00 13.48 -16.16
C ASP A 516 -6.14 14.48 -16.50
N GLY A 517 -7.30 13.98 -16.87
CA GLY A 517 -8.57 14.73 -16.82
C GLY A 517 -9.10 15.28 -18.12
N VAL A 518 -8.66 14.84 -19.30
CA VAL A 518 -9.22 15.31 -20.56
C VAL A 518 -10.37 14.41 -21.03
N THR A 519 -11.56 15.00 -21.18
CA THR A 519 -12.77 14.32 -21.67
C THR A 519 -13.33 15.00 -22.91
N LEU A 520 -14.14 14.28 -23.73
CA LEU A 520 -14.90 14.80 -24.84
C LEU A 520 -16.06 15.68 -24.35
#